data_5c237f5825644834977b4680c570e053
#
_entry.id   5c237f5825644834977b4680c570e053
#
_cell.length_a   1.000
_cell.length_b   1.000
_cell.length_c   1.000
_cell.angle_alpha   90.00
_cell.angle_beta   90.00
_cell.angle_gamma   90.00
#
_symmetry.space_group_name_H-M   'P 1'
#
loop_
_entity.id
_entity.type
_entity.pdbx_description
1 polymer ?
#
loop_
_entity_poly.entity_id
_entity_poly.type
_entity_poly.pdbx_seq_one_letter_code
_entity_poly.pdbx_strand_id
1 'polypeptide(L)'
;MRRVSKFLLPLLICALGVLPGQAQTAKNVRVDFKETTLKNGLRVITVEDHSAPVIALSITYNVGSRDERQGRTGFAHLFEHMMFKGSENVGSGEHFMLVFNNGGNMNGTTNEDRTNYFEALPANQLDLALFLEADRMKSLAITKDNLDNQRNAVQEERRLGVDNQAYGKSQEKHQEMMYDNFAYKHSVIGSMDDLNAASVEDVSAFFKTYYAPNNAVLVLVGDFNTNEALAKIRSSFEGIARQPNPPAVDMAEPAQTAERRASLEDVLARAARIDMAYKAVPGNTADFYALQVLAAARQGGQSSRL
;
A
#
# COMPACT_ATOMS: atom_id res chain seq x y z
N MET A 1 69.57 -44.30 -29.27
CA MET A 1 68.50 -43.96 -30.23
C MET A 1 67.13 -44.09 -29.53
N ARG A 2 66.52 -42.93 -29.06
CA ARG A 2 65.19 -42.92 -28.47
C ARG A 2 64.29 -42.12 -29.40
N ARG A 3 63.23 -42.77 -29.91
CA ARG A 3 62.20 -42.16 -30.74
C ARG A 3 61.27 -41.39 -29.86
N VAL A 4 61.12 -40.09 -30.12
CA VAL A 4 60.14 -39.21 -29.51
C VAL A 4 58.85 -39.28 -30.34
N SER A 5 57.81 -39.87 -29.76
CA SER A 5 56.47 -39.92 -30.37
C SER A 5 55.76 -38.55 -30.12
N LYS A 6 55.39 -37.87 -31.20
CA LYS A 6 54.62 -36.65 -31.18
C LYS A 6 53.13 -36.99 -31.09
N PHE A 7 52.51 -36.80 -29.92
CA PHE A 7 51.05 -36.82 -29.79
C PHE A 7 50.48 -35.48 -30.26
N LEU A 8 49.80 -35.48 -31.36
CA LEU A 8 48.96 -34.41 -31.85
C LEU A 8 47.60 -34.52 -31.09
N LEU A 9 47.31 -33.58 -30.23
CA LEU A 9 46.01 -33.43 -29.57
C LEU A 9 45.08 -32.60 -30.48
N PRO A 10 43.95 -33.16 -30.97
CA PRO A 10 43.02 -32.37 -31.75
C PRO A 10 42.24 -31.39 -30.82
N LEU A 11 42.41 -30.12 -31.09
CA LEU A 11 41.66 -29.02 -30.45
C LEU A 11 40.23 -29.08 -30.98
N LEU A 12 39.30 -29.68 -30.22
CA LEU A 12 37.87 -29.69 -30.54
C LEU A 12 37.28 -28.30 -30.16
N ILE A 13 37.18 -27.41 -31.14
CA ILE A 13 36.48 -26.14 -30.99
C ILE A 13 35.00 -26.47 -31.01
N CYS A 14 34.39 -26.54 -29.82
CA CYS A 14 32.93 -26.47 -29.67
C CYS A 14 32.45 -25.08 -30.05
N ALA A 15 32.06 -24.89 -31.30
CA ALA A 15 31.26 -23.75 -31.68
C ALA A 15 29.87 -23.89 -31.05
N LEU A 16 29.71 -23.35 -29.82
CA LEU A 16 28.40 -23.13 -29.20
C LEU A 16 27.69 -22.08 -30.06
N GLY A 17 26.89 -22.56 -31.02
CA GLY A 17 25.95 -21.70 -31.73
C GLY A 17 25.01 -21.03 -30.73
N VAL A 18 25.20 -19.76 -30.53
CA VAL A 18 24.21 -18.93 -29.84
C VAL A 18 22.98 -18.91 -30.76
N LEU A 19 22.07 -19.84 -30.52
CA LEU A 19 20.73 -19.73 -31.10
C LEU A 19 20.15 -18.41 -30.63
N PRO A 20 19.72 -17.49 -31.53
CA PRO A 20 18.99 -16.31 -31.09
C PRO A 20 17.76 -16.81 -30.38
N GLY A 21 17.74 -16.66 -29.04
CA GLY A 21 16.55 -16.91 -28.26
C GLY A 21 15.46 -16.05 -28.87
N GLN A 22 14.44 -16.70 -29.45
CA GLN A 22 13.24 -15.96 -29.84
C GLN A 22 12.71 -15.37 -28.53
N ALA A 23 12.90 -14.06 -28.38
CA ALA A 23 12.20 -13.31 -27.35
C ALA A 23 10.70 -13.60 -27.58
N GLN A 24 10.12 -14.44 -26.73
CA GLN A 24 8.67 -14.57 -26.70
C GLN A 24 8.15 -13.16 -26.51
N THR A 25 7.49 -12.61 -27.52
CA THR A 25 6.76 -11.35 -27.38
C THR A 25 5.85 -11.56 -26.19
N ALA A 26 6.12 -10.82 -25.10
CA ALA A 26 5.29 -10.85 -23.93
C ALA A 26 3.87 -10.59 -24.39
N LYS A 27 2.99 -11.59 -24.23
CA LYS A 27 1.58 -11.42 -24.52
C LYS A 27 1.15 -10.25 -23.63
N ASN A 28 0.68 -9.16 -24.24
CA ASN A 28 0.09 -8.08 -23.46
C ASN A 28 -1.05 -8.69 -22.63
N VAL A 29 -0.82 -8.85 -21.34
CA VAL A 29 -1.85 -9.29 -20.41
C VAL A 29 -2.82 -8.11 -20.30
N ARG A 30 -3.98 -8.27 -20.94
CA ARG A 30 -5.07 -7.32 -20.83
C ARG A 30 -6.06 -7.87 -19.84
N VAL A 31 -6.37 -7.09 -18.82
CA VAL A 31 -7.46 -7.36 -17.89
C VAL A 31 -8.66 -6.57 -18.36
N ASP A 32 -9.72 -7.27 -18.77
CA ASP A 32 -10.97 -6.63 -19.11
C ASP A 32 -11.76 -6.38 -17.82
N PHE A 33 -12.07 -5.10 -17.55
CA PHE A 33 -12.81 -4.68 -16.37
C PHE A 33 -14.00 -3.83 -16.73
N LYS A 34 -15.00 -3.80 -15.85
CA LYS A 34 -16.11 -2.86 -15.94
C LYS A 34 -15.99 -1.82 -14.83
N GLU A 35 -16.22 -0.56 -15.17
CA GLU A 35 -16.26 0.54 -14.22
C GLU A 35 -17.67 1.13 -14.15
N THR A 36 -18.13 1.37 -12.92
CA THR A 36 -19.43 1.97 -12.63
C THR A 36 -19.26 2.96 -11.48
N THR A 37 -19.87 4.13 -11.56
CA THR A 37 -19.95 5.08 -10.44
C THR A 37 -21.35 5.02 -9.84
N LEU A 38 -21.46 4.81 -8.53
CA LEU A 38 -22.71 4.83 -7.79
C LEU A 38 -23.20 6.27 -7.60
N LYS A 39 -24.50 6.44 -7.25
CA LYS A 39 -25.09 7.78 -7.04
C LYS A 39 -24.40 8.61 -5.95
N ASN A 40 -23.84 7.96 -4.93
CA ASN A 40 -23.10 8.60 -3.86
C ASN A 40 -21.63 8.91 -4.23
N GLY A 41 -21.19 8.56 -5.43
CA GLY A 41 -19.86 8.85 -5.94
C GLY A 41 -18.85 7.72 -5.76
N LEU A 42 -19.20 6.59 -5.14
CA LEU A 42 -18.32 5.42 -5.05
C LEU A 42 -18.02 4.88 -6.44
N ARG A 43 -16.75 4.80 -6.80
CA ARG A 43 -16.29 4.14 -8.03
C ARG A 43 -16.15 2.65 -7.76
N VAL A 44 -16.74 1.84 -8.64
CA VAL A 44 -16.74 0.39 -8.55
C VAL A 44 -16.09 -0.17 -9.80
N ILE A 45 -15.06 -0.98 -9.63
CA ILE A 45 -14.38 -1.71 -10.70
C ILE A 45 -14.61 -3.20 -10.47
N THR A 46 -15.10 -3.91 -11.49
CA THR A 46 -15.34 -5.37 -11.41
C THR A 46 -14.56 -6.10 -12.49
N VAL A 47 -13.97 -7.23 -12.10
CA VAL A 47 -13.30 -8.19 -12.98
C VAL A 47 -13.86 -9.57 -12.68
N GLU A 48 -14.63 -10.12 -13.60
CA GLU A 48 -15.22 -11.46 -13.50
C GLU A 48 -14.18 -12.49 -13.93
N ASP A 49 -13.80 -13.42 -13.05
CA ASP A 49 -12.84 -14.49 -13.28
C ASP A 49 -13.29 -15.78 -12.57
N HIS A 50 -13.72 -16.76 -13.36
CA HIS A 50 -14.23 -18.05 -12.88
C HIS A 50 -13.14 -19.13 -12.77
N SER A 51 -11.85 -18.77 -12.79
CA SER A 51 -10.76 -19.73 -12.73
C SER A 51 -10.62 -20.43 -11.37
N ALA A 52 -11.12 -19.79 -10.31
CA ALA A 52 -11.16 -20.33 -8.95
C ALA A 52 -12.41 -19.81 -8.21
N PRO A 53 -13.02 -20.58 -7.28
CA PRO A 53 -14.23 -20.19 -6.56
C PRO A 53 -13.92 -19.21 -5.40
N VAL A 54 -13.24 -18.12 -5.70
CA VAL A 54 -12.81 -17.10 -4.73
C VAL A 54 -13.11 -15.70 -5.25
N ILE A 55 -13.26 -14.76 -4.33
CA ILE A 55 -13.32 -13.33 -4.61
C ILE A 55 -12.21 -12.60 -3.86
N ALA A 56 -11.74 -11.51 -4.44
CA ALA A 56 -10.94 -10.50 -3.76
C ALA A 56 -11.65 -9.16 -3.85
N LEU A 57 -11.88 -8.55 -2.71
CA LEU A 57 -12.49 -7.23 -2.58
C LEU A 57 -11.45 -6.28 -1.99
N SER A 58 -11.34 -5.10 -2.57
CA SER A 58 -10.43 -4.05 -2.09
C SER A 58 -11.15 -2.71 -2.11
N ILE A 59 -11.05 -1.96 -1.01
CA ILE A 59 -11.50 -0.57 -0.95
C ILE A 59 -10.29 0.32 -0.68
N THR A 60 -10.02 1.20 -1.63
CA THR A 60 -8.95 2.20 -1.53
C THR A 60 -9.55 3.58 -1.31
N TYR A 61 -9.20 4.21 -0.19
CA TYR A 61 -9.51 5.59 0.11
C TYR A 61 -8.36 6.49 -0.36
N ASN A 62 -8.70 7.60 -1.01
CA ASN A 62 -7.73 8.61 -1.43
C ASN A 62 -7.36 9.50 -0.24
N VAL A 63 -6.68 8.92 0.72
CA VAL A 63 -6.14 9.55 1.91
C VAL A 63 -4.93 8.77 2.41
N GLY A 64 -3.85 9.49 2.69
CA GLY A 64 -2.61 8.94 3.23
C GLY A 64 -1.92 9.96 4.12
N SER A 65 -0.65 9.76 4.44
CA SER A 65 0.06 10.67 5.31
C SER A 65 0.22 12.08 4.70
N ARG A 66 0.17 12.23 3.37
CA ARG A 66 0.20 13.55 2.71
C ARG A 66 -0.97 14.46 3.10
N ASP A 67 -2.09 13.89 3.53
CA ASP A 67 -3.30 14.61 3.92
C ASP A 67 -3.27 15.04 5.39
N GLU A 68 -2.21 14.72 6.11
CA GLU A 68 -2.00 15.06 7.51
C GLU A 68 -1.52 16.51 7.67
N ARG A 69 -1.64 17.03 8.88
CA ARG A 69 -1.16 18.38 9.25
C ARG A 69 -0.07 18.29 10.31
N GLN A 70 0.73 19.34 10.41
CA GLN A 70 1.71 19.46 11.50
C GLN A 70 1.05 19.29 12.87
N GLY A 71 1.69 18.53 13.75
CA GLY A 71 1.17 18.19 15.07
C GLY A 71 0.09 17.07 15.04
N ARG A 72 -0.11 16.43 13.89
CA ARG A 72 -1.07 15.33 13.71
C ARG A 72 -0.55 14.32 12.68
N THR A 73 0.73 13.96 12.74
CA THR A 73 1.32 12.93 11.90
C THR A 73 1.00 11.53 12.42
N GLY A 74 0.92 10.55 11.53
CA GLY A 74 0.55 9.16 11.84
C GLY A 74 -0.96 8.91 11.88
N PHE A 75 -1.79 9.91 11.55
CA PHE A 75 -3.26 9.78 11.61
C PHE A 75 -3.80 8.84 10.55
N ALA A 76 -3.29 8.86 9.33
CA ALA A 76 -3.73 7.95 8.28
C ALA A 76 -3.45 6.49 8.66
N HIS A 77 -2.30 6.20 9.24
CA HIS A 77 -1.93 4.88 9.71
C HIS A 77 -2.73 4.48 10.98
N LEU A 78 -2.87 5.37 11.94
CA LEU A 78 -3.74 5.15 13.11
C LEU A 78 -5.18 4.82 12.66
N PHE A 79 -5.64 5.46 11.59
CA PHE A 79 -6.96 5.21 11.03
C PHE A 79 -7.07 3.83 10.37
N GLU A 80 -6.00 3.36 9.70
CA GLU A 80 -5.95 1.99 9.20
C GLU A 80 -6.27 1.00 10.33
N HIS A 81 -5.64 1.17 11.49
CA HIS A 81 -5.89 0.35 12.67
C HIS A 81 -7.31 0.51 13.23
N MET A 82 -7.81 1.74 13.30
CA MET A 82 -9.15 2.03 13.82
C MET A 82 -10.26 1.35 13.02
N MET A 83 -10.09 1.20 11.70
CA MET A 83 -11.07 0.59 10.81
C MET A 83 -11.35 -0.90 11.11
N PHE A 84 -10.53 -1.54 11.95
CA PHE A 84 -10.73 -2.91 12.41
C PHE A 84 -11.31 -3.01 13.83
N LYS A 85 -11.65 -1.87 14.45
CA LYS A 85 -12.12 -1.83 15.84
C LYS A 85 -13.63 -1.79 16.01
N GLY A 86 -14.33 -2.18 14.97
CA GLY A 86 -15.78 -2.34 15.00
C GLY A 86 -16.53 -1.16 14.40
N SER A 87 -17.81 -1.37 14.24
CA SER A 87 -18.78 -0.49 13.62
C SER A 87 -20.15 -0.65 14.30
N GLU A 88 -21.22 -0.14 13.72
CA GLU A 88 -22.58 -0.23 14.30
C GLU A 88 -23.00 -1.69 14.54
N ASN A 89 -22.69 -2.59 13.60
CA ASN A 89 -23.16 -3.97 13.61
C ASN A 89 -22.04 -5.01 13.78
N VAL A 90 -20.78 -4.58 13.90
CA VAL A 90 -19.61 -5.45 14.01
C VAL A 90 -18.82 -5.05 15.25
N GLY A 91 -18.62 -5.98 16.16
CA GLY A 91 -17.88 -5.74 17.40
C GLY A 91 -16.37 -5.54 17.18
N SER A 92 -15.68 -5.05 18.22
CA SER A 92 -14.24 -4.83 18.16
C SER A 92 -13.47 -6.12 17.91
N GLY A 93 -12.70 -6.17 16.81
CA GLY A 93 -11.95 -7.36 16.37
C GLY A 93 -12.79 -8.45 15.71
N GLU A 94 -14.11 -8.32 15.69
CA GLU A 94 -15.02 -9.31 15.09
C GLU A 94 -14.85 -9.38 13.57
N HIS A 95 -14.49 -8.29 12.93
CA HIS A 95 -14.21 -8.25 11.48
C HIS A 95 -13.18 -9.32 11.09
N PHE A 96 -12.05 -9.40 11.77
CA PHE A 96 -11.03 -10.44 11.55
C PHE A 96 -11.59 -11.84 11.73
N MET A 97 -12.35 -12.05 12.81
CA MET A 97 -12.93 -13.36 13.12
C MET A 97 -13.93 -13.80 12.05
N LEU A 98 -14.77 -12.89 11.57
CA LEU A 98 -15.76 -13.18 10.52
C LEU A 98 -15.08 -13.57 9.21
N VAL A 99 -14.03 -12.85 8.80
CA VAL A 99 -13.30 -13.19 7.57
C VAL A 99 -12.55 -14.51 7.72
N PHE A 100 -11.77 -14.70 8.79
CA PHE A 100 -10.98 -15.93 8.97
C PHE A 100 -11.82 -17.18 9.18
N ASN A 101 -12.91 -17.11 9.96
CA ASN A 101 -13.81 -18.24 10.19
C ASN A 101 -14.58 -18.65 8.92
N ASN A 102 -14.69 -17.76 7.95
CA ASN A 102 -15.31 -18.05 6.64
C ASN A 102 -14.28 -18.37 5.55
N GLY A 103 -13.04 -18.73 5.94
CA GLY A 103 -12.00 -19.22 5.02
C GLY A 103 -11.28 -18.11 4.25
N GLY A 104 -11.41 -16.87 4.68
CA GLY A 104 -10.78 -15.72 4.04
C GLY A 104 -9.47 -15.28 4.72
N ASN A 105 -8.87 -14.29 4.13
CA ASN A 105 -7.80 -13.49 4.72
C ASN A 105 -8.03 -12.01 4.41
N MET A 106 -7.44 -11.12 5.19
CA MET A 106 -7.60 -9.69 5.03
C MET A 106 -6.41 -8.92 5.58
N ASN A 107 -6.25 -7.69 5.12
CA ASN A 107 -5.29 -6.74 5.69
C ASN A 107 -5.65 -5.29 5.32
N GLY A 108 -4.91 -4.35 5.89
CA GLY A 108 -4.87 -2.95 5.51
C GLY A 108 -3.44 -2.51 5.17
N THR A 109 -3.30 -1.42 4.44
CA THR A 109 -2.01 -0.77 4.18
C THR A 109 -2.20 0.72 3.99
N THR A 110 -1.29 1.51 4.56
CA THR A 110 -1.24 2.97 4.40
C THR A 110 0.10 3.37 3.81
N ASN A 111 0.07 4.33 2.88
CA ASN A 111 1.24 5.04 2.42
C ASN A 111 0.97 6.55 2.37
N GLU A 112 1.83 7.30 1.75
CA GLU A 112 1.69 8.75 1.64
C GLU A 112 0.41 9.15 0.90
N ASP A 113 -0.04 8.37 -0.08
CA ASP A 113 -1.07 8.76 -1.04
C ASP A 113 -2.43 8.10 -0.81
N ARG A 114 -2.46 6.95 -0.14
CA ARG A 114 -3.68 6.14 -0.03
C ARG A 114 -3.71 5.27 1.22
N THR A 115 -4.92 4.93 1.68
CA THR A 115 -5.18 3.84 2.63
C THR A 115 -6.06 2.80 1.95
N ASN A 116 -5.63 1.54 1.96
CA ASN A 116 -6.28 0.43 1.28
C ASN A 116 -6.62 -0.69 2.26
N TYR A 117 -7.83 -1.20 2.15
CA TYR A 117 -8.28 -2.41 2.85
C TYR A 117 -8.63 -3.45 1.81
N PHE A 118 -8.24 -4.67 2.06
CA PHE A 118 -8.49 -5.76 1.12
C PHE A 118 -8.71 -7.07 1.84
N GLU A 119 -9.56 -7.89 1.23
CA GLU A 119 -9.87 -9.22 1.72
C GLU A 119 -10.08 -10.18 0.55
N ALA A 120 -9.75 -11.44 0.78
CA ALA A 120 -10.04 -12.54 -0.14
C ALA A 120 -10.83 -13.61 0.61
N LEU A 121 -11.91 -14.06 0.00
CA LEU A 121 -12.88 -14.99 0.57
C LEU A 121 -13.34 -16.01 -0.48
N PRO A 122 -13.88 -17.16 -0.07
CA PRO A 122 -14.66 -18.00 -0.98
C PRO A 122 -15.79 -17.21 -1.66
N ALA A 123 -16.09 -17.49 -2.91
CA ALA A 123 -17.05 -16.72 -3.72
C ALA A 123 -18.46 -16.63 -3.11
N ASN A 124 -18.88 -17.65 -2.37
CA ASN A 124 -20.15 -17.68 -1.65
C ASN A 124 -20.23 -16.73 -0.44
N GLN A 125 -19.12 -16.07 -0.08
CA GLN A 125 -19.03 -15.10 1.02
C GLN A 125 -19.07 -13.64 0.53
N LEU A 126 -19.44 -13.39 -0.73
CA LEU A 126 -19.53 -12.03 -1.28
C LEU A 126 -20.41 -11.10 -0.42
N ASP A 127 -21.55 -11.61 0.07
CA ASP A 127 -22.46 -10.80 0.89
C ASP A 127 -21.81 -10.40 2.23
N LEU A 128 -21.02 -11.28 2.84
CA LEU A 128 -20.28 -10.99 4.06
C LEU A 128 -19.25 -9.90 3.80
N ALA A 129 -18.43 -10.03 2.75
CA ALA A 129 -17.42 -9.04 2.41
C ALA A 129 -18.04 -7.65 2.18
N LEU A 130 -19.11 -7.58 1.38
CA LEU A 130 -19.81 -6.32 1.11
C LEU A 130 -20.43 -5.71 2.37
N PHE A 131 -20.99 -6.54 3.25
CA PHE A 131 -21.55 -6.10 4.53
C PHE A 131 -20.47 -5.47 5.42
N LEU A 132 -19.36 -6.16 5.63
CA LEU A 132 -18.28 -5.71 6.51
C LEU A 132 -17.70 -4.37 6.06
N GLU A 133 -17.43 -4.24 4.76
CA GLU A 133 -16.88 -3.03 4.19
C GLU A 133 -17.87 -1.85 4.20
N ALA A 134 -19.14 -2.11 3.91
CA ALA A 134 -20.17 -1.07 3.93
C ALA A 134 -20.45 -0.59 5.36
N ASP A 135 -20.48 -1.49 6.34
CA ASP A 135 -20.79 -1.18 7.73
C ASP A 135 -19.70 -0.27 8.33
N ARG A 136 -18.42 -0.60 8.15
CA ARG A 136 -17.33 0.23 8.65
C ARG A 136 -17.18 1.56 7.89
N MET A 137 -17.53 1.63 6.60
CA MET A 137 -17.56 2.89 5.86
C MET A 137 -18.66 3.83 6.39
N LYS A 138 -19.80 3.26 6.80
CA LYS A 138 -20.97 4.01 7.27
C LYS A 138 -20.82 4.48 8.72
N SER A 139 -20.32 3.61 9.61
CA SER A 139 -20.57 3.73 11.05
C SER A 139 -19.43 3.20 11.93
N LEU A 140 -18.21 3.64 11.63
CA LEU A 140 -17.02 3.25 12.40
C LEU A 140 -17.18 3.58 13.90
N ALA A 141 -16.81 2.63 14.77
CA ALA A 141 -16.87 2.79 16.23
C ALA A 141 -15.69 3.65 16.77
N ILE A 142 -15.79 4.95 16.62
CA ILE A 142 -14.79 5.91 17.12
C ILE A 142 -15.09 6.21 18.58
N THR A 143 -14.51 5.44 19.48
CA THR A 143 -14.62 5.60 20.92
C THR A 143 -13.26 5.92 21.54
N LYS A 144 -13.27 6.49 22.76
CA LYS A 144 -12.02 6.74 23.49
C LYS A 144 -11.23 5.44 23.71
N ASP A 145 -11.90 4.36 24.08
CA ASP A 145 -11.27 3.07 24.37
C ASP A 145 -10.61 2.47 23.11
N ASN A 146 -11.29 2.53 21.97
CA ASN A 146 -10.74 2.08 20.70
C ASN A 146 -9.54 2.95 20.27
N LEU A 147 -9.65 4.28 20.42
CA LEU A 147 -8.55 5.18 20.12
C LEU A 147 -7.33 4.93 21.00
N ASP A 148 -7.52 4.84 22.33
CA ASP A 148 -6.41 4.58 23.26
C ASP A 148 -5.75 3.24 22.99
N ASN A 149 -6.54 2.20 22.72
CA ASN A 149 -6.03 0.87 22.36
C ASN A 149 -5.19 0.92 21.07
N GLN A 150 -5.69 1.56 20.01
CA GLN A 150 -4.95 1.62 18.73
C GLN A 150 -3.78 2.59 18.76
N ARG A 151 -3.88 3.69 19.49
CA ARG A 151 -2.72 4.56 19.76
C ARG A 151 -1.58 3.77 20.37
N ASN A 152 -1.86 2.98 21.39
CA ASN A 152 -0.83 2.15 22.06
C ASN A 152 -0.23 1.12 21.07
N ALA A 153 -1.05 0.49 20.22
CA ALA A 153 -0.57 -0.46 19.22
C ALA A 153 0.35 0.21 18.19
N VAL A 154 -0.03 1.35 17.63
CA VAL A 154 0.78 2.11 16.66
C VAL A 154 2.07 2.64 17.30
N GLN A 155 2.02 3.08 18.56
CA GLN A 155 3.21 3.49 19.30
C GLN A 155 4.16 2.33 19.53
N GLU A 156 3.65 1.13 19.83
CA GLU A 156 4.50 -0.05 19.99
C GLU A 156 5.11 -0.48 18.65
N GLU A 157 4.33 -0.42 17.59
CA GLU A 157 4.84 -0.66 16.22
C GLU A 157 5.96 0.31 15.85
N ARG A 158 5.79 1.60 16.17
CA ARG A 158 6.84 2.60 15.98
C ARG A 158 8.08 2.28 16.80
N ARG A 159 7.93 1.89 18.07
CA ARG A 159 9.08 1.47 18.90
C ARG A 159 9.81 0.30 18.26
N LEU A 160 9.09 -0.73 17.81
CA LEU A 160 9.68 -1.93 17.22
C LEU A 160 10.27 -1.68 15.83
N GLY A 161 9.60 -0.89 14.98
CA GLY A 161 9.99 -0.68 13.59
C GLY A 161 10.95 0.49 13.35
N VAL A 162 10.98 1.48 14.27
CA VAL A 162 11.77 2.70 14.11
C VAL A 162 12.71 2.92 15.28
N ASP A 163 12.16 3.09 16.49
CA ASP A 163 12.96 3.61 17.61
C ASP A 163 13.97 2.58 18.14
N ASN A 164 13.63 1.28 18.15
CA ASN A 164 14.46 0.17 18.59
C ASN A 164 15.06 -0.63 17.42
N GLN A 165 14.87 -0.16 16.20
CA GLN A 165 15.41 -0.80 15.00
C GLN A 165 16.69 -0.10 14.54
N ALA A 166 17.77 -0.86 14.34
CA ALA A 166 18.98 -0.33 13.74
C ALA A 166 18.65 0.34 12.38
N TYR A 167 19.14 1.56 12.18
CA TYR A 167 18.87 2.41 11.02
C TYR A 167 17.43 2.94 10.87
N GLY A 168 16.51 2.66 11.80
CA GLY A 168 15.12 3.14 11.72
C GLY A 168 15.04 4.67 11.68
N LYS A 169 15.72 5.34 12.59
CA LYS A 169 15.80 6.82 12.64
C LYS A 169 16.51 7.42 11.42
N SER A 170 17.46 6.69 10.83
CA SER A 170 18.14 7.17 9.62
C SER A 170 17.22 7.16 8.40
N GLN A 171 16.26 6.23 8.34
CA GLN A 171 15.24 6.20 7.28
C GLN A 171 14.29 7.41 7.39
N GLU A 172 13.82 7.74 8.60
CA GLU A 172 13.00 8.94 8.80
C GLU A 172 13.79 10.22 8.46
N LYS A 173 15.05 10.31 8.90
CA LYS A 173 15.92 11.44 8.56
C LYS A 173 16.16 11.56 7.06
N HIS A 174 16.31 10.44 6.38
CA HIS A 174 16.49 10.39 4.94
C HIS A 174 15.26 10.94 4.21
N GLN A 175 14.04 10.51 4.61
CA GLN A 175 12.78 11.02 4.07
C GLN A 175 12.63 12.53 4.33
N GLU A 176 12.88 13.00 5.54
CA GLU A 176 12.87 14.42 5.90
C GLU A 176 13.79 15.27 5.02
N MET A 177 14.95 14.72 4.64
CA MET A 177 15.91 15.40 3.79
C MET A 177 15.53 15.40 2.31
N MET A 178 14.76 14.40 1.86
CA MET A 178 14.35 14.30 0.46
C MET A 178 13.29 15.32 0.08
N TYR A 179 12.44 15.72 1.01
CA TYR A 179 11.28 16.58 0.73
C TYR A 179 11.31 17.87 1.55
N ASP A 180 10.95 18.97 0.93
CA ASP A 180 10.71 20.24 1.59
C ASP A 180 9.23 20.43 1.91
N ASN A 181 8.35 19.92 1.02
CA ASN A 181 6.92 19.94 1.23
C ASN A 181 6.50 18.98 2.34
N PHE A 182 5.71 19.48 3.29
CA PHE A 182 5.26 18.72 4.45
C PHE A 182 4.51 17.43 4.05
N ALA A 183 3.74 17.45 2.95
CA ALA A 183 2.95 16.31 2.49
C ALA A 183 3.76 14.99 2.38
N TYR A 184 5.04 15.08 2.00
CA TYR A 184 5.90 13.90 1.85
C TYR A 184 7.10 13.88 2.80
N LYS A 185 7.27 14.91 3.63
CA LYS A 185 8.45 15.09 4.46
C LYS A 185 8.47 14.22 5.70
N HIS A 186 7.33 13.80 6.19
CA HIS A 186 7.18 13.04 7.43
C HIS A 186 6.85 11.56 7.18
N SER A 187 7.15 10.73 8.15
CA SER A 187 6.93 9.29 8.10
C SER A 187 5.44 8.95 8.28
N VAL A 188 4.98 7.93 7.58
CA VAL A 188 3.59 7.44 7.64
C VAL A 188 3.20 6.98 9.05
N ILE A 189 4.15 6.43 9.83
CA ILE A 189 3.89 5.99 11.21
C ILE A 189 3.68 7.18 12.17
N GLY A 190 4.12 8.37 11.79
CA GLY A 190 4.00 9.58 12.60
C GLY A 190 4.97 9.66 13.80
N SER A 191 4.89 10.77 14.55
CA SER A 191 5.67 10.98 15.75
C SER A 191 4.94 10.49 17.01
N MET A 192 5.69 10.12 18.06
CA MET A 192 5.10 9.77 19.36
C MET A 192 4.27 10.91 19.95
N ASP A 193 4.73 12.15 19.80
CA ASP A 193 4.07 13.32 20.34
C ASP A 193 2.72 13.57 19.63
N ASP A 194 2.69 13.45 18.30
CA ASP A 194 1.49 13.64 17.51
C ASP A 194 0.46 12.53 17.77
N LEU A 195 0.91 11.27 17.92
CA LEU A 195 0.05 10.15 18.30
C LEU A 195 -0.53 10.37 19.70
N ASN A 196 0.25 10.86 20.66
CA ASN A 196 -0.24 11.20 22.00
C ASN A 196 -1.27 12.33 21.99
N ALA A 197 -1.10 13.29 21.09
CA ALA A 197 -2.00 14.45 20.96
C ALA A 197 -3.33 14.11 20.25
N ALA A 198 -3.48 12.90 19.68
CA ALA A 198 -4.70 12.51 18.97
C ALA A 198 -5.91 12.46 19.92
N SER A 199 -6.98 13.18 19.57
CA SER A 199 -8.24 13.16 20.30
C SER A 199 -9.34 12.41 19.52
N VAL A 200 -10.43 12.05 20.20
CA VAL A 200 -11.61 11.42 19.56
C VAL A 200 -12.22 12.37 18.53
N GLU A 201 -12.21 13.67 18.80
CA GLU A 201 -12.72 14.70 17.92
C GLU A 201 -11.89 14.81 16.64
N ASP A 202 -10.54 14.80 16.76
CA ASP A 202 -9.63 14.80 15.62
C ASP A 202 -9.87 13.57 14.72
N VAL A 203 -9.97 12.39 15.34
CA VAL A 203 -10.20 11.11 14.63
C VAL A 203 -11.59 11.12 13.98
N SER A 204 -12.62 11.62 14.66
CA SER A 204 -13.96 11.72 14.08
C SER A 204 -14.02 12.69 12.91
N ALA A 205 -13.29 13.81 12.99
CA ALA A 205 -13.19 14.77 11.90
C ALA A 205 -12.47 14.19 10.70
N PHE A 206 -11.39 13.44 10.93
CA PHE A 206 -10.63 12.76 9.88
C PHE A 206 -11.49 11.71 9.15
N PHE A 207 -12.25 10.88 9.88
CA PHE A 207 -13.20 9.95 9.31
C PHE A 207 -14.21 10.63 8.39
N LYS A 208 -14.89 11.64 8.91
CA LYS A 208 -15.92 12.37 8.15
C LYS A 208 -15.36 13.04 6.89
N THR A 209 -14.10 13.45 6.93
CA THR A 209 -13.48 14.15 5.79
C THR A 209 -13.06 13.18 4.69
N TYR A 210 -12.46 12.04 5.04
CA TYR A 210 -11.75 11.22 4.09
C TYR A 210 -12.39 9.86 3.81
N TYR A 211 -13.10 9.27 4.79
CA TYR A 211 -13.67 7.92 4.66
C TYR A 211 -15.12 7.96 4.17
N ALA A 212 -15.27 8.41 2.94
CA ALA A 212 -16.56 8.59 2.30
C ALA A 212 -16.61 7.88 0.93
N PRO A 213 -17.78 7.47 0.46
CA PRO A 213 -17.91 6.74 -0.80
C PRO A 213 -17.35 7.52 -2.00
N ASN A 214 -17.51 8.85 -2.03
CA ASN A 214 -16.98 9.68 -3.12
C ASN A 214 -15.46 9.95 -3.04
N ASN A 215 -14.79 9.46 -2.02
CA ASN A 215 -13.32 9.48 -1.88
C ASN A 215 -12.74 8.06 -1.91
N ALA A 216 -13.51 7.07 -2.41
CA ALA A 216 -13.13 5.67 -2.41
C ALA A 216 -13.31 5.00 -3.77
N VAL A 217 -12.53 3.96 -3.99
CA VAL A 217 -12.67 3.04 -5.12
C VAL A 217 -12.81 1.62 -4.56
N LEU A 218 -13.90 0.94 -4.91
CA LEU A 218 -14.11 -0.47 -4.64
C LEU A 218 -13.69 -1.27 -5.87
N VAL A 219 -12.83 -2.25 -5.67
CA VAL A 219 -12.43 -3.23 -6.70
C VAL A 219 -12.87 -4.61 -6.26
N LEU A 220 -13.63 -5.31 -7.10
CA LEU A 220 -14.05 -6.69 -6.89
C LEU A 220 -13.57 -7.56 -8.04
N VAL A 221 -12.81 -8.59 -7.72
CA VAL A 221 -12.24 -9.53 -8.70
C VAL A 221 -12.60 -10.96 -8.27
N GLY A 222 -12.95 -11.83 -9.20
CA GLY A 222 -13.11 -13.26 -8.93
C GLY A 222 -14.38 -13.88 -9.48
N ASP A 223 -14.83 -14.94 -8.83
CA ASP A 223 -15.93 -15.79 -9.27
C ASP A 223 -17.30 -15.22 -8.82
N PHE A 224 -17.89 -14.41 -9.68
CA PHE A 224 -19.23 -13.84 -9.51
C PHE A 224 -19.85 -13.45 -10.86
N ASN A 225 -21.17 -13.29 -10.91
CA ASN A 225 -21.83 -12.61 -12.02
C ASN A 225 -21.80 -11.10 -11.79
N THR A 226 -21.28 -10.34 -12.74
CA THR A 226 -21.08 -8.88 -12.60
C THR A 226 -22.40 -8.13 -12.33
N ASN A 227 -23.51 -8.49 -12.97
CA ASN A 227 -24.77 -7.76 -12.77
C ASN A 227 -25.35 -8.02 -11.39
N GLU A 228 -25.26 -9.26 -10.89
CA GLU A 228 -25.70 -9.62 -9.54
C GLU A 228 -24.81 -8.96 -8.47
N ALA A 229 -23.49 -9.00 -8.68
CA ALA A 229 -22.56 -8.34 -7.78
C ALA A 229 -22.79 -6.83 -7.71
N LEU A 230 -23.00 -6.16 -8.85
CA LEU A 230 -23.33 -4.73 -8.88
C LEU A 230 -24.65 -4.41 -8.17
N ALA A 231 -25.66 -5.29 -8.28
CA ALA A 231 -26.91 -5.11 -7.54
C ALA A 231 -26.69 -5.18 -6.03
N LYS A 232 -25.90 -6.16 -5.55
CA LYS A 232 -25.49 -6.30 -4.15
C LYS A 232 -24.67 -5.11 -3.65
N ILE A 233 -23.67 -4.68 -4.43
CA ILE A 233 -22.85 -3.50 -4.11
C ILE A 233 -23.74 -2.25 -3.98
N ARG A 234 -24.68 -2.02 -4.90
CA ARG A 234 -25.64 -0.91 -4.79
C ARG A 234 -26.48 -1.01 -3.52
N SER A 235 -26.99 -2.17 -3.20
CA SER A 235 -27.79 -2.40 -1.99
C SER A 235 -27.02 -2.08 -0.72
N SER A 236 -25.72 -2.44 -0.66
CA SER A 236 -24.87 -2.25 0.52
C SER A 236 -24.35 -0.81 0.64
N PHE A 237 -23.96 -0.18 -0.45
CA PHE A 237 -23.20 1.08 -0.41
C PHE A 237 -23.99 2.32 -0.84
N GLU A 238 -25.01 2.24 -1.70
CA GLU A 238 -25.67 3.42 -2.28
C GLU A 238 -26.40 4.29 -1.24
N GLY A 239 -26.78 3.67 -0.10
CA GLY A 239 -27.38 4.36 1.04
C GLY A 239 -26.39 5.13 1.93
N ILE A 240 -25.08 4.93 1.76
CA ILE A 240 -24.05 5.67 2.52
C ILE A 240 -23.96 7.08 1.93
N ALA A 241 -24.06 8.08 2.80
CA ALA A 241 -24.11 9.48 2.38
C ALA A 241 -22.77 9.93 1.77
N ARG A 242 -22.85 10.61 0.63
CA ARG A 242 -21.72 11.36 0.07
C ARG A 242 -21.33 12.49 1.03
N GLN A 243 -20.02 12.74 1.16
CA GLN A 243 -19.47 13.86 1.93
C GLN A 243 -18.94 14.95 0.97
N PRO A 244 -18.67 16.17 1.46
CA PRO A 244 -17.89 17.15 0.72
C PRO A 244 -16.56 16.54 0.25
N ASN A 245 -16.06 16.97 -0.90
CA ASN A 245 -14.75 16.51 -1.33
C ASN A 245 -13.69 16.94 -0.32
N PRO A 246 -12.70 16.08 -0.01
CA PRO A 246 -11.59 16.45 0.84
C PRO A 246 -10.86 17.70 0.34
N PRO A 247 -10.22 18.48 1.24
CA PRO A 247 -9.39 19.61 0.85
C PRO A 247 -8.29 19.17 -0.12
N ALA A 248 -7.99 20.00 -1.11
CA ALA A 248 -6.83 19.76 -1.97
C ALA A 248 -5.53 19.97 -1.19
N VAL A 249 -4.61 19.03 -1.30
CA VAL A 249 -3.27 19.14 -0.71
C VAL A 249 -2.32 19.72 -1.75
N ASP A 250 -1.56 20.75 -1.37
CA ASP A 250 -0.45 21.22 -2.20
C ASP A 250 0.71 20.22 -2.09
N MET A 251 1.00 19.55 -3.19
CA MET A 251 2.08 18.57 -3.30
C MET A 251 3.27 19.10 -4.10
N ALA A 252 3.29 20.41 -4.39
CA ALA A 252 4.36 21.01 -5.15
C ALA A 252 5.69 20.92 -4.37
N GLU A 253 6.65 20.24 -4.94
CA GLU A 253 7.98 20.06 -4.35
C GLU A 253 8.99 20.97 -5.07
N PRO A 254 9.69 21.86 -4.34
CA PRO A 254 10.67 22.73 -4.96
C PRO A 254 11.85 21.92 -5.55
N ALA A 255 12.43 22.46 -6.62
CA ALA A 255 13.62 21.85 -7.24
C ALA A 255 14.78 21.87 -6.24
N GLN A 256 15.42 20.73 -6.07
CA GLN A 256 16.65 20.63 -5.28
C GLN A 256 17.81 21.19 -6.09
N THR A 257 18.46 22.22 -5.56
CA THR A 257 19.56 22.92 -6.25
C THR A 257 20.95 22.52 -5.77
N ALA A 258 21.04 21.78 -4.65
CA ALA A 258 22.31 21.36 -4.06
C ALA A 258 22.17 20.00 -3.39
N GLU A 259 23.31 19.34 -3.22
CA GLU A 259 23.41 18.13 -2.41
C GLU A 259 23.10 18.44 -0.94
N ARG A 260 22.38 17.53 -0.27
CA ARG A 260 22.11 17.56 1.17
C ARG A 260 22.81 16.40 1.83
N ARG A 261 23.53 16.64 2.91
CA ARG A 261 24.21 15.60 3.69
C ARG A 261 23.81 15.67 5.15
N ALA A 262 23.65 14.52 5.77
CA ALA A 262 23.53 14.37 7.21
C ALA A 262 24.31 13.16 7.68
N SER A 263 24.72 13.18 8.93
CA SER A 263 25.29 12.04 9.63
C SER A 263 24.49 11.83 10.91
N LEU A 264 24.15 10.57 11.19
CA LEU A 264 23.40 10.18 12.38
C LEU A 264 24.20 9.09 13.10
N GLU A 265 24.39 9.26 14.41
CA GLU A 265 24.91 8.19 15.25
C GLU A 265 23.76 7.26 15.66
N ASP A 266 23.97 5.95 15.47
CA ASP A 266 23.01 4.92 15.84
C ASP A 266 23.68 3.86 16.70
N VAL A 267 23.37 3.88 17.99
CA VAL A 267 23.94 2.94 18.98
C VAL A 267 23.50 1.50 18.78
N LEU A 268 22.45 1.26 18.00
CA LEU A 268 21.94 -0.07 17.66
C LEU A 268 22.63 -0.65 16.42
N ALA A 269 23.24 0.19 15.60
CA ALA A 269 23.88 -0.22 14.35
C ALA A 269 25.28 -0.83 14.63
N ARG A 270 25.53 -2.00 14.04
CA ARG A 270 26.83 -2.68 14.13
C ARG A 270 27.81 -2.32 13.01
N ALA A 271 27.32 -1.69 11.97
CA ALA A 271 28.10 -1.29 10.81
C ALA A 271 27.65 0.08 10.31
N ALA A 272 28.55 0.79 9.63
CA ALA A 272 28.18 2.03 8.94
C ALA A 272 27.24 1.70 7.76
N ARG A 273 26.27 2.58 7.54
CA ARG A 273 25.36 2.54 6.38
C ARG A 273 25.41 3.88 5.66
N ILE A 274 25.35 3.84 4.36
CA ILE A 274 25.24 5.03 3.51
C ILE A 274 23.95 4.90 2.71
N ASP A 275 23.08 5.89 2.85
CA ASP A 275 21.86 6.02 2.08
C ASP A 275 22.00 7.18 1.10
N MET A 276 21.73 6.92 -0.17
CA MET A 276 21.74 7.92 -1.23
C MET A 276 20.40 7.93 -1.93
N ALA A 277 19.80 9.10 -2.10
CA ALA A 277 18.55 9.28 -2.84
C ALA A 277 18.67 10.41 -3.86
N TYR A 278 17.91 10.26 -4.94
CA TYR A 278 17.79 11.24 -6.01
C TYR A 278 16.31 11.49 -6.28
N LYS A 279 15.94 12.75 -6.47
CA LYS A 279 14.61 13.07 -6.98
C LYS A 279 14.49 12.51 -8.40
N ALA A 280 13.36 11.87 -8.66
CA ALA A 280 13.08 11.27 -9.96
C ALA A 280 11.78 11.85 -10.53
N VAL A 281 11.26 11.24 -11.58
CA VAL A 281 10.01 11.62 -12.21
C VAL A 281 8.81 11.24 -11.34
N PRO A 282 7.66 11.91 -11.49
CA PRO A 282 6.43 11.53 -10.80
C PRO A 282 6.02 10.09 -11.12
N GLY A 283 5.38 9.43 -10.16
CA GLY A 283 4.80 8.10 -10.33
C GLY A 283 3.78 8.05 -11.47
N ASN A 284 3.54 6.84 -12.00
CA ASN A 284 2.57 6.58 -13.09
C ASN A 284 2.84 7.31 -14.41
N THR A 285 4.09 7.74 -14.65
CA THR A 285 4.54 8.26 -15.96
C THR A 285 5.30 7.19 -16.73
N ALA A 286 5.45 7.36 -18.06
CA ALA A 286 6.23 6.44 -18.89
C ALA A 286 7.67 6.28 -18.38
N ASP A 287 8.30 7.38 -18.00
CA ASP A 287 9.68 7.40 -17.48
C ASP A 287 9.78 6.72 -16.12
N PHE A 288 8.73 6.80 -15.28
CA PHE A 288 8.67 6.07 -14.02
C PHE A 288 8.78 4.56 -14.24
N TYR A 289 8.01 4.00 -15.17
CA TYR A 289 8.07 2.58 -15.48
C TYR A 289 9.42 2.16 -16.08
N ALA A 290 10.03 3.00 -16.92
CA ALA A 290 11.37 2.76 -17.45
C ALA A 290 12.41 2.73 -16.32
N LEU A 291 12.32 3.64 -15.34
CA LEU A 291 13.19 3.67 -14.16
C LEU A 291 12.99 2.44 -13.26
N GLN A 292 11.75 1.96 -13.10
CA GLN A 292 11.46 0.73 -12.35
C GLN A 292 12.14 -0.48 -12.99
N VAL A 293 12.05 -0.62 -14.31
CA VAL A 293 12.73 -1.70 -15.06
C VAL A 293 14.26 -1.58 -14.91
N LEU A 294 14.81 -0.36 -15.03
CA LEU A 294 16.24 -0.12 -14.84
C LEU A 294 16.69 -0.49 -13.41
N ALA A 295 15.92 -0.10 -12.39
CA ALA A 295 16.21 -0.44 -11.00
C ALA A 295 16.20 -1.96 -10.78
N ALA A 296 15.18 -2.66 -11.28
CA ALA A 296 15.09 -4.11 -11.20
C ALA A 296 16.27 -4.82 -11.89
N ALA A 297 16.69 -4.32 -13.07
CA ALA A 297 17.84 -4.87 -13.80
C ALA A 297 19.19 -4.65 -13.10
N ARG A 298 19.31 -3.59 -12.26
CA ARG A 298 20.56 -3.25 -11.57
C ARG A 298 20.65 -3.79 -10.14
N GLN A 299 19.52 -3.94 -9.46
CA GLN A 299 19.45 -4.32 -8.03
C GLN A 299 18.83 -5.71 -7.82
N GLY A 300 18.19 -6.29 -8.83
CA GLY A 300 17.48 -7.57 -8.72
C GLY A 300 18.40 -8.77 -8.84
N GLY A 301 18.34 -9.67 -7.83
CA GLY A 301 19.01 -10.98 -7.89
C GLY A 301 20.46 -10.98 -7.43
N GLN A 302 21.02 -12.18 -7.26
CA GLN A 302 22.39 -12.39 -6.75
C GLN A 302 23.50 -11.96 -7.72
N SER A 303 23.17 -11.70 -8.97
CA SER A 303 24.10 -11.22 -10.00
C SER A 303 23.89 -9.76 -10.35
N SER A 304 23.22 -9.02 -9.51
CA SER A 304 22.99 -7.57 -9.70
C SER A 304 24.32 -6.81 -9.77
N ARG A 305 24.29 -5.64 -10.40
CA ARG A 305 25.49 -4.80 -10.59
C ARG A 305 25.65 -3.71 -9.52
N LEU A 306 24.73 -3.66 -8.56
CA LEU A 306 24.76 -2.75 -7.40
C LEU A 306 24.60 -3.54 -6.11
#